data_0031eccdaca9621b0fc8aa0d00e2a767
#
_entry.id   0031eccdaca9621b0fc8aa0d00e2a767
#
_cell.length_a   1.000
_cell.length_b   1.000
_cell.length_c   1.000
_cell.angle_alpha   90.00
_cell.angle_beta   90.00
_cell.angle_gamma   90.00
#
_symmetry.space_group_name_H-M   'P 1'
#
loop_
_entity.id
_entity.type
_entity.pdbx_description
1 polymer ?
#
loop_
_entity_poly.entity_id
_entity_poly.type
_entity_poly.pdbx_seq_one_letter_code
_entity_poly.pdbx_strand_id
1 'polypeptide(L)'
;MIFSYLKKIQHSPKGYRLANTVFFFVSGFGYSSWASRIPDIKSQLHLSEAQFGAVLFAFPIGLMFTMPFTGKLLNKYSSRFCMILGAVSFNIMLALPGFASFVWQLIIILLMFGASRNIFNLSINAQALEVQKLYPKSIVTRFHAVWSLAGFAGAGLGYVMVTQHIAPSFHLLGISVAMMAVTACFYPMSILTEPIPQEKKKFLSLPDKNMIKFALICFVSMACENTMYDWSGIYFQNILHASPKMTTAAFVFFMTAVTLGRFLGDTAVMKFGVKKI
;
A
#
# COMPACT_ATOMS: atom_id res chain seq x y z
N MET A 1 -5.19 20.46 -23.00
CA MET A 1 -3.85 19.96 -23.32
C MET A 1 -3.55 18.61 -22.66
N ILE A 2 -3.64 18.43 -21.32
CA ILE A 2 -3.32 17.15 -20.62
C ILE A 2 -4.19 15.98 -21.12
N PHE A 3 -5.52 16.13 -21.17
CA PHE A 3 -6.43 15.06 -21.63
C PHE A 3 -6.18 14.63 -23.07
N SER A 4 -5.87 15.57 -23.96
CA SER A 4 -5.52 15.25 -25.35
C SER A 4 -4.23 14.44 -25.44
N TYR A 5 -3.22 14.78 -24.64
CA TYR A 5 -1.97 14.03 -24.54
C TYR A 5 -2.19 12.62 -23.98
N LEU A 6 -2.96 12.46 -22.89
CA LEU A 6 -3.29 11.17 -22.30
C LEU A 6 -4.01 10.26 -23.30
N LYS A 7 -4.96 10.80 -24.05
CA LYS A 7 -5.67 10.05 -25.11
C LYS A 7 -4.72 9.58 -26.21
N LYS A 8 -3.72 10.39 -26.58
CA LYS A 8 -2.71 10.05 -27.60
C LYS A 8 -1.80 8.89 -27.19
N ILE A 9 -1.47 8.78 -25.90
CA ILE A 9 -0.56 7.74 -25.38
C ILE A 9 -1.29 6.52 -24.77
N GLN A 10 -2.63 6.52 -24.75
CA GLN A 10 -3.46 5.56 -24.03
C GLN A 10 -3.06 4.09 -24.27
N HIS A 11 -2.80 3.71 -25.52
CA HIS A 11 -2.43 2.34 -25.91
C HIS A 11 -0.95 2.22 -26.32
N SER A 12 -0.09 2.98 -25.66
CA SER A 12 1.36 2.94 -25.92
C SER A 12 2.12 2.41 -24.69
N PRO A 13 3.35 1.90 -24.86
CA PRO A 13 4.21 1.51 -23.74
C PRO A 13 4.36 2.61 -22.66
N LYS A 14 4.44 3.88 -23.10
CA LYS A 14 4.50 5.04 -22.18
C LYS A 14 3.20 5.20 -21.39
N GLY A 15 2.05 5.02 -22.02
CA GLY A 15 0.75 5.08 -21.36
C GLY A 15 0.57 3.97 -20.33
N TYR A 16 0.89 2.73 -20.68
CA TYR A 16 0.83 1.60 -19.77
C TYR A 16 1.75 1.79 -18.55
N ARG A 17 2.97 2.28 -18.78
CA ARG A 17 3.91 2.61 -17.70
C ARG A 17 3.36 3.71 -16.81
N LEU A 18 2.80 4.78 -17.38
CA LEU A 18 2.22 5.89 -16.62
C LEU A 18 1.05 5.39 -15.75
N ALA A 19 0.11 4.63 -16.34
CA ALA A 19 -1.02 4.08 -15.60
C ALA A 19 -0.55 3.24 -14.42
N ASN A 20 0.38 2.30 -14.65
CA ASN A 20 0.88 1.46 -13.56
C ASN A 20 1.61 2.28 -12.48
N THR A 21 2.39 3.31 -12.86
CA THR A 21 3.01 4.27 -11.94
C THR A 21 1.96 4.94 -11.04
N VAL A 22 0.84 5.38 -11.63
CA VAL A 22 -0.27 6.01 -10.90
C VAL A 22 -0.95 5.03 -9.96
N PHE A 23 -1.14 3.77 -10.34
CA PHE A 23 -1.74 2.77 -9.45
C PHE A 23 -0.82 2.44 -8.25
N PHE A 24 0.50 2.39 -8.44
CA PHE A 24 1.43 2.30 -7.32
C PHE A 24 1.36 3.53 -6.41
N PHE A 25 1.21 4.72 -6.99
CA PHE A 25 1.00 5.95 -6.22
C PHE A 25 -0.29 5.88 -5.40
N VAL A 26 -1.43 5.51 -6.00
CA VAL A 26 -2.72 5.36 -5.30
C VAL A 26 -2.60 4.40 -4.11
N SER A 27 -1.95 3.26 -4.31
CA SER A 27 -1.74 2.27 -3.25
C SER A 27 -0.91 2.81 -2.08
N GLY A 28 0.24 3.44 -2.37
CA GLY A 28 1.15 3.97 -1.35
C GLY A 28 0.56 5.16 -0.60
N PHE A 29 -0.03 6.10 -1.33
CA PHE A 29 -0.63 7.31 -0.78
C PHE A 29 -1.81 6.99 0.14
N GLY A 30 -2.73 6.11 -0.32
CA GLY A 30 -3.89 5.72 0.47
C GLY A 30 -3.49 4.98 1.76
N TYR A 31 -2.53 4.05 1.68
CA TYR A 31 -2.10 3.31 2.86
C TYR A 31 -1.42 4.20 3.92
N SER A 32 -0.54 5.10 3.50
CA SER A 32 0.11 6.03 4.44
C SER A 32 -0.84 7.08 4.99
N SER A 33 -1.86 7.50 4.23
CA SER A 33 -2.93 8.35 4.75
C SER A 33 -3.70 7.67 5.88
N TRP A 34 -4.03 6.37 5.73
CA TRP A 34 -4.59 5.56 6.83
C TRP A 34 -3.64 5.51 8.02
N ALA A 35 -2.37 5.11 7.80
CA ALA A 35 -1.39 4.94 8.88
C ALA A 35 -1.18 6.22 9.69
N SER A 36 -1.21 7.40 9.04
CA SER A 36 -1.09 8.70 9.72
C SER A 36 -2.24 9.01 10.69
N ARG A 37 -3.37 8.30 10.58
CA ARG A 37 -4.58 8.50 11.40
C ARG A 37 -4.82 7.41 12.44
N ILE A 38 -3.94 6.44 12.54
CA ILE A 38 -4.02 5.35 13.51
C ILE A 38 -4.19 5.86 14.95
N PRO A 39 -3.38 6.84 15.44
CA PRO A 39 -3.53 7.33 16.81
C PRO A 39 -4.89 8.00 17.07
N ASP A 40 -5.39 8.76 16.09
CA ASP A 40 -6.69 9.45 16.22
C ASP A 40 -7.85 8.46 16.33
N ILE A 41 -7.85 7.42 15.48
CA ILE A 41 -8.91 6.39 15.46
C ILE A 41 -8.88 5.53 16.71
N LYS A 42 -7.66 5.19 17.21
CA LYS A 42 -7.51 4.52 18.50
C LYS A 42 -8.11 5.33 19.64
N SER A 43 -7.81 6.64 19.69
CA SER A 43 -8.33 7.57 20.71
C SER A 43 -9.84 7.75 20.59
N GLN A 44 -10.39 7.83 19.38
CA GLN A 44 -11.82 7.94 19.11
C GLN A 44 -12.62 6.76 19.68
N LEU A 45 -12.07 5.55 19.64
CA LEU A 45 -12.70 4.34 20.14
C LEU A 45 -12.28 3.98 21.58
N HIS A 46 -11.49 4.83 22.24
CA HIS A 46 -11.00 4.64 23.62
C HIS A 46 -10.35 3.28 23.85
N LEU A 47 -9.57 2.78 22.88
CA LEU A 47 -8.96 1.46 22.95
C LEU A 47 -7.66 1.48 23.75
N SER A 48 -7.49 0.48 24.63
CA SER A 48 -6.18 0.18 25.23
C SER A 48 -5.19 -0.32 24.17
N GLU A 49 -3.89 -0.33 24.48
CA GLU A 49 -2.85 -0.82 23.57
C GLU A 49 -3.11 -2.25 23.11
N ALA A 50 -3.43 -3.12 24.08
CA ALA A 50 -3.70 -4.53 23.81
C ALA A 50 -4.95 -4.74 22.93
N GLN A 51 -6.03 -4.03 23.21
CA GLN A 51 -7.25 -4.06 22.39
C GLN A 51 -6.98 -3.57 20.98
N PHE A 52 -6.25 -2.47 20.85
CA PHE A 52 -5.95 -1.91 19.53
C PHE A 52 -5.03 -2.83 18.71
N GLY A 53 -4.02 -3.44 19.34
CA GLY A 53 -3.18 -4.45 18.70
C GLY A 53 -3.99 -5.63 18.16
N ALA A 54 -4.97 -6.13 18.95
CA ALA A 54 -5.87 -7.18 18.50
C ALA A 54 -6.76 -6.73 17.32
N VAL A 55 -7.24 -5.48 17.34
CA VAL A 55 -8.03 -4.90 16.25
C VAL A 55 -7.20 -4.74 14.98
N LEU A 56 -5.97 -4.21 15.09
CA LEU A 56 -5.07 -4.06 13.95
C LEU A 56 -4.74 -5.41 13.29
N PHE A 57 -4.74 -6.49 14.06
CA PHE A 57 -4.48 -7.83 13.53
C PHE A 57 -5.53 -8.32 12.51
N ALA A 58 -6.71 -7.70 12.48
CA ALA A 58 -7.73 -7.97 11.47
C ALA A 58 -7.22 -7.65 10.03
N PHE A 59 -6.37 -6.62 9.88
CA PHE A 59 -5.84 -6.25 8.57
C PHE A 59 -4.94 -7.34 7.94
N PRO A 60 -3.88 -7.84 8.60
CA PRO A 60 -3.09 -8.95 8.06
C PRO A 60 -3.90 -10.25 7.92
N ILE A 61 -4.88 -10.53 8.78
CA ILE A 61 -5.79 -11.67 8.60
C ILE A 61 -6.54 -11.55 7.27
N GLY A 62 -7.14 -10.40 6.98
CA GLY A 62 -7.82 -10.14 5.71
C GLY A 62 -6.92 -10.33 4.49
N LEU A 63 -5.69 -9.82 4.58
CA LEU A 63 -4.66 -9.98 3.54
C LEU A 63 -4.31 -11.46 3.31
N MET A 64 -4.00 -12.21 4.38
CA MET A 64 -3.61 -13.61 4.30
C MET A 64 -4.75 -14.50 3.81
N PHE A 65 -5.97 -14.28 4.32
CA PHE A 65 -7.13 -15.06 3.93
C PHE A 65 -7.45 -14.93 2.44
N THR A 66 -7.30 -13.74 1.87
CA THR A 66 -7.59 -13.49 0.45
C THR A 66 -6.46 -13.88 -0.50
N MET A 67 -5.25 -14.15 -0.01
CA MET A 67 -4.09 -14.47 -0.85
C MET A 67 -4.34 -15.64 -1.83
N PRO A 68 -4.84 -16.82 -1.40
CA PRO A 68 -5.12 -17.91 -2.31
C PRO A 68 -6.27 -17.62 -3.29
N PHE A 69 -7.24 -16.80 -2.87
CA PHE A 69 -8.35 -16.40 -3.74
C PHE A 69 -7.89 -15.40 -4.80
N THR A 70 -7.01 -14.48 -4.45
CA THR A 70 -6.43 -13.51 -5.40
C THR A 70 -5.64 -14.22 -6.50
N GLY A 71 -4.86 -15.26 -6.18
CA GLY A 71 -4.20 -16.08 -7.18
C GLY A 71 -5.19 -16.74 -8.15
N LYS A 72 -6.27 -17.33 -7.63
CA LYS A 72 -7.34 -17.90 -8.48
C LYS A 72 -8.04 -16.83 -9.32
N LEU A 73 -8.25 -15.63 -8.77
CA LEU A 73 -8.87 -14.51 -9.46
C LEU A 73 -8.03 -14.06 -10.66
N LEU A 74 -6.71 -13.92 -10.47
CA LEU A 74 -5.75 -13.56 -11.53
C LEU A 74 -5.62 -14.65 -12.61
N ASN A 75 -5.87 -15.92 -12.25
CA ASN A 75 -5.88 -17.02 -13.21
C ASN A 75 -7.17 -17.06 -14.04
N LYS A 76 -8.28 -16.59 -13.47
CA LYS A 76 -9.60 -16.61 -14.13
C LYS A 76 -9.89 -15.33 -14.89
N TYR A 77 -9.40 -14.19 -14.38
CA TYR A 77 -9.66 -12.87 -14.93
C TYR A 77 -8.35 -12.15 -15.27
N SER A 78 -8.41 -11.16 -16.14
CA SER A 78 -7.25 -10.35 -16.48
C SER A 78 -6.70 -9.59 -15.26
N SER A 79 -5.38 -9.38 -15.21
CA SER A 79 -4.76 -8.57 -14.15
C SER A 79 -5.31 -7.14 -14.11
N ARG A 80 -5.75 -6.61 -15.24
CA ARG A 80 -6.44 -5.32 -15.35
C ARG A 80 -7.77 -5.31 -14.59
N PHE A 81 -8.61 -6.34 -14.75
CA PHE A 81 -9.88 -6.45 -14.02
C PHE A 81 -9.64 -6.60 -12.51
N CYS A 82 -8.71 -7.47 -12.13
CA CYS A 82 -8.36 -7.65 -10.71
C CYS A 82 -7.80 -6.37 -10.09
N MET A 83 -7.01 -5.60 -10.84
CA MET A 83 -6.45 -4.33 -10.40
C MET A 83 -7.54 -3.29 -10.12
N ILE A 84 -8.52 -3.11 -11.02
CA ILE A 84 -9.61 -2.15 -10.78
C ILE A 84 -10.50 -2.59 -9.64
N LEU A 85 -10.83 -3.89 -9.54
CA LEU A 85 -11.59 -4.43 -8.42
C LEU A 85 -10.87 -4.14 -7.09
N GLY A 86 -9.56 -4.44 -7.04
CA GLY A 86 -8.73 -4.17 -5.87
C GLY A 86 -8.62 -2.68 -5.55
N ALA A 87 -8.40 -1.82 -6.55
CA ALA A 87 -8.28 -0.38 -6.36
C ALA A 87 -9.59 0.26 -5.87
N VAL A 88 -10.73 -0.11 -6.45
CA VAL A 88 -12.04 0.39 -6.04
C VAL A 88 -12.37 -0.05 -4.62
N SER A 89 -12.26 -1.35 -4.33
CA SER A 89 -12.53 -1.86 -2.98
C SER A 89 -11.55 -1.30 -1.93
N PHE A 90 -10.27 -1.14 -2.27
CA PHE A 90 -9.27 -0.51 -1.41
C PHE A 90 -9.65 0.93 -1.06
N ASN A 91 -10.03 1.74 -2.04
CA ASN A 91 -10.41 3.13 -1.80
C ASN A 91 -11.72 3.23 -1.00
N ILE A 92 -12.72 2.35 -1.25
CA ILE A 92 -13.94 2.29 -0.44
C ILE A 92 -13.59 1.98 1.02
N MET A 93 -12.77 0.95 1.25
CA MET A 93 -12.39 0.58 2.62
C MET A 93 -11.51 1.63 3.29
N LEU A 94 -10.71 2.38 2.55
CA LEU A 94 -9.92 3.51 3.07
C LEU A 94 -10.79 4.63 3.66
N ALA A 95 -11.97 4.88 3.10
CA ALA A 95 -12.86 5.93 3.58
C ALA A 95 -13.48 5.63 4.96
N LEU A 96 -13.68 4.34 5.28
CA LEU A 96 -14.56 3.92 6.37
C LEU A 96 -13.97 3.99 7.79
N PRO A 97 -12.65 3.78 8.04
CA PRO A 97 -12.12 3.70 9.41
C PRO A 97 -12.42 4.93 10.27
N GLY A 98 -12.40 6.13 9.66
CA GLY A 98 -12.68 7.38 10.37
C GLY A 98 -14.16 7.54 10.81
N PHE A 99 -15.07 6.72 10.29
CA PHE A 99 -16.49 6.70 10.66
C PHE A 99 -16.83 5.58 11.65
N ALA A 100 -15.87 4.74 12.02
CA ALA A 100 -16.11 3.65 12.96
C ALA A 100 -16.46 4.21 14.35
N SER A 101 -17.67 3.89 14.83
CA SER A 101 -18.15 4.27 16.18
C SER A 101 -18.04 3.11 17.18
N PHE A 102 -17.86 1.88 16.68
CA PHE A 102 -17.75 0.67 17.50
C PHE A 102 -16.54 -0.16 17.05
N VAL A 103 -15.96 -0.87 18.00
CA VAL A 103 -14.77 -1.72 17.78
C VAL A 103 -15.00 -2.79 16.69
N TRP A 104 -16.16 -3.46 16.72
CA TRP A 104 -16.51 -4.47 15.73
C TRP A 104 -16.58 -3.93 14.29
N GLN A 105 -17.02 -2.67 14.12
CA GLN A 105 -17.03 -2.02 12.81
C GLN A 105 -15.60 -1.86 12.29
N LEU A 106 -14.69 -1.36 13.14
CA LEU A 106 -13.28 -1.20 12.76
C LEU A 106 -12.64 -2.55 12.41
N ILE A 107 -12.93 -3.63 13.17
CA ILE A 107 -12.45 -4.98 12.85
C ILE A 107 -12.87 -5.42 11.45
N ILE A 108 -14.16 -5.30 11.12
CA ILE A 108 -14.68 -5.69 9.81
C ILE A 108 -14.06 -4.83 8.69
N ILE A 109 -13.99 -3.51 8.92
CA ILE A 109 -13.38 -2.57 7.96
C ILE A 109 -11.92 -2.95 7.70
N LEU A 110 -11.11 -3.18 8.75
CA LEU A 110 -9.71 -3.54 8.59
C LEU A 110 -9.50 -4.90 7.93
N LEU A 111 -10.34 -5.88 8.24
CA LEU A 111 -10.31 -7.19 7.57
C LEU A 111 -10.56 -7.03 6.06
N MET A 112 -11.61 -6.31 5.69
CA MET A 112 -11.94 -6.04 4.28
C MET A 112 -10.91 -5.12 3.60
N PHE A 113 -10.30 -4.19 4.34
CA PHE A 113 -9.24 -3.32 3.85
C PHE A 113 -7.97 -4.13 3.53
N GLY A 114 -7.57 -5.03 4.41
CA GLY A 114 -6.47 -5.98 4.16
C GLY A 114 -6.72 -6.88 2.95
N ALA A 115 -7.95 -7.42 2.84
CA ALA A 115 -8.40 -8.20 1.70
C ALA A 115 -8.28 -7.42 0.37
N SER A 116 -8.83 -6.21 0.34
CA SER A 116 -8.80 -5.31 -0.82
C SER A 116 -7.36 -4.94 -1.20
N ARG A 117 -6.54 -4.63 -0.19
CA ARG A 117 -5.12 -4.32 -0.39
C ARG A 117 -4.37 -5.49 -1.03
N ASN A 118 -4.64 -6.74 -0.62
CA ASN A 118 -3.99 -7.91 -1.21
C ASN A 118 -4.35 -8.05 -2.69
N ILE A 119 -5.64 -7.95 -3.04
CA ILE A 119 -6.09 -8.01 -4.44
C ILE A 119 -5.41 -6.90 -5.26
N PHE A 120 -5.44 -5.67 -4.75
CA PHE A 120 -4.85 -4.52 -5.43
C PHE A 120 -3.34 -4.69 -5.63
N ASN A 121 -2.60 -5.04 -4.57
CA ASN A 121 -1.15 -5.17 -4.59
C ASN A 121 -0.67 -6.28 -5.56
N LEU A 122 -1.25 -7.47 -5.48
CA LEU A 122 -0.89 -8.56 -6.41
C LEU A 122 -1.20 -8.19 -7.86
N SER A 123 -2.31 -7.51 -8.11
CA SER A 123 -2.73 -7.14 -9.46
C SER A 123 -1.87 -6.04 -10.07
N ILE A 124 -1.48 -5.00 -9.30
CA ILE A 124 -0.57 -3.95 -9.82
C ILE A 124 0.83 -4.49 -10.07
N ASN A 125 1.30 -5.47 -9.28
CA ASN A 125 2.57 -6.15 -9.53
C ASN A 125 2.49 -7.04 -10.79
N ALA A 126 1.39 -7.76 -11.00
CA ALA A 126 1.17 -8.49 -12.25
C ALA A 126 1.18 -7.55 -13.47
N GLN A 127 0.48 -6.41 -13.40
CA GLN A 127 0.53 -5.35 -14.43
C GLN A 127 1.96 -4.80 -14.62
N ALA A 128 2.73 -4.62 -13.53
CA ALA A 128 4.12 -4.14 -13.59
C ALA A 128 5.01 -5.09 -14.40
N LEU A 129 4.83 -6.40 -14.21
CA LEU A 129 5.58 -7.42 -14.96
C LEU A 129 5.20 -7.42 -16.44
N GLU A 130 3.93 -7.25 -16.78
CA GLU A 130 3.50 -7.14 -18.17
C GLU A 130 4.05 -5.87 -18.85
N VAL A 131 3.99 -4.73 -18.16
CA VAL A 131 4.58 -3.49 -18.66
C VAL A 131 6.10 -3.60 -18.79
N GLN A 132 6.77 -4.32 -17.88
CA GLN A 132 8.23 -4.58 -17.94
C GLN A 132 8.64 -5.25 -19.26
N LYS A 133 7.84 -6.17 -19.80
CA LYS A 133 8.12 -6.85 -21.08
C LYS A 133 8.26 -5.91 -22.26
N LEU A 134 7.69 -4.70 -22.17
CA LEU A 134 7.74 -3.66 -23.21
C LEU A 134 9.02 -2.79 -23.15
N TYR A 135 9.89 -3.03 -22.16
CA TYR A 135 11.08 -2.20 -21.92
C TYR A 135 12.34 -3.06 -21.78
N PRO A 136 13.45 -2.67 -22.44
CA PRO A 136 14.71 -3.43 -22.39
C PRO A 136 15.43 -3.30 -21.04
N LYS A 137 15.17 -2.22 -20.29
CA LYS A 137 15.75 -1.98 -18.95
C LYS A 137 14.73 -2.24 -17.86
N SER A 138 15.19 -2.70 -16.69
CA SER A 138 14.30 -2.89 -15.53
C SER A 138 13.63 -1.57 -15.13
N ILE A 139 12.28 -1.62 -14.99
CA ILE A 139 11.47 -0.50 -14.54
C ILE A 139 10.62 -0.81 -13.31
N VAL A 140 10.58 -2.09 -12.88
CA VAL A 140 9.74 -2.53 -11.75
C VAL A 140 10.14 -1.82 -10.46
N THR A 141 11.43 -1.71 -10.18
CA THR A 141 11.95 -0.99 -9.00
C THR A 141 11.47 0.46 -8.94
N ARG A 142 11.30 1.11 -10.11
CA ARG A 142 10.79 2.50 -10.18
C ARG A 142 9.34 2.62 -9.72
N PHE A 143 8.51 1.60 -9.96
CA PHE A 143 7.13 1.59 -9.45
C PHE A 143 7.12 1.52 -7.92
N HIS A 144 7.97 0.70 -7.31
CA HIS A 144 8.12 0.64 -5.86
C HIS A 144 8.70 1.93 -5.27
N ALA A 145 9.62 2.61 -5.98
CA ALA A 145 10.11 3.93 -5.57
C ALA A 145 8.98 4.97 -5.56
N VAL A 146 8.09 4.94 -6.57
CA VAL A 146 6.89 5.81 -6.59
C VAL A 146 5.94 5.47 -5.45
N TRP A 147 5.76 4.18 -5.13
CA TRP A 147 4.96 3.77 -3.96
C TRP A 147 5.51 4.39 -2.66
N SER A 148 6.83 4.38 -2.46
CA SER A 148 7.46 4.98 -1.28
C SER A 148 7.31 6.50 -1.24
N LEU A 149 7.51 7.17 -2.39
CA LEU A 149 7.28 8.61 -2.52
C LEU A 149 5.82 8.99 -2.24
N ALA A 150 4.88 8.19 -2.73
CA ALA A 150 3.46 8.35 -2.45
C ALA A 150 3.16 8.17 -0.96
N GLY A 151 3.81 7.18 -0.33
CA GLY A 151 3.72 6.97 1.11
C GLY A 151 4.22 8.17 1.91
N PHE A 152 5.36 8.73 1.54
CA PHE A 152 5.86 9.98 2.12
C PHE A 152 4.88 11.14 1.94
N ALA A 153 4.33 11.33 0.73
CA ALA A 153 3.36 12.38 0.45
C ALA A 153 2.06 12.19 1.26
N GLY A 154 1.57 10.94 1.39
CA GLY A 154 0.39 10.60 2.20
C GLY A 154 0.59 10.88 3.69
N ALA A 155 1.76 10.52 4.23
CA ALA A 155 2.14 10.85 5.60
C ALA A 155 2.22 12.38 5.83
N GLY A 156 2.83 13.11 4.88
CA GLY A 156 2.94 14.57 4.92
C GLY A 156 1.57 15.25 4.88
N LEU A 157 0.67 14.78 4.02
CA LEU A 157 -0.71 15.28 4.02
C LEU A 157 -1.44 14.96 5.32
N GLY A 158 -1.25 13.75 5.86
CA GLY A 158 -1.78 13.38 7.18
C GLY A 158 -1.32 14.33 8.28
N TYR A 159 -0.04 14.70 8.28
CA TYR A 159 0.49 15.70 9.20
C TYR A 159 -0.24 17.06 9.07
N VAL A 160 -0.43 17.54 7.84
CA VAL A 160 -1.18 18.79 7.60
C VAL A 160 -2.61 18.68 8.12
N MET A 161 -3.31 17.57 7.83
CA MET A 161 -4.69 17.38 8.28
C MET A 161 -4.81 17.31 9.81
N VAL A 162 -3.86 16.68 10.50
CA VAL A 162 -3.83 16.66 11.97
C VAL A 162 -3.58 18.06 12.54
N THR A 163 -2.63 18.82 11.96
CA THR A 163 -2.33 20.17 12.43
C THR A 163 -3.46 21.16 12.20
N GLN A 164 -4.31 20.93 11.20
CA GLN A 164 -5.52 21.71 10.92
C GLN A 164 -6.76 21.17 11.65
N HIS A 165 -6.59 20.20 12.55
CA HIS A 165 -7.69 19.58 13.30
C HIS A 165 -8.81 18.98 12.42
N ILE A 166 -8.48 18.57 11.20
CA ILE A 166 -9.44 17.90 10.31
C ILE A 166 -9.70 16.48 10.83
N ALA A 167 -10.97 16.14 11.04
CA ALA A 167 -11.36 14.81 11.53
C ALA A 167 -10.87 13.68 10.60
N PRO A 168 -10.50 12.50 11.15
CA PRO A 168 -10.06 11.34 10.35
C PRO A 168 -11.05 10.95 9.25
N SER A 169 -12.37 11.03 9.54
CA SER A 169 -13.44 10.73 8.59
C SER A 169 -13.37 11.57 7.32
N PHE A 170 -13.27 12.90 7.46
CA PHE A 170 -13.20 13.81 6.30
C PHE A 170 -11.89 13.68 5.54
N HIS A 171 -10.77 13.50 6.26
CA HIS A 171 -9.47 13.27 5.63
C HIS A 171 -9.48 12.00 4.76
N LEU A 172 -9.83 10.84 5.36
CA LEU A 172 -9.79 9.57 4.66
C LEU A 172 -10.84 9.49 3.54
N LEU A 173 -12.03 10.07 3.73
CA LEU A 173 -13.05 10.18 2.69
C LEU A 173 -12.55 11.03 1.51
N GLY A 174 -11.99 12.20 1.79
CA GLY A 174 -11.44 13.08 0.74
C GLY A 174 -10.34 12.40 -0.08
N ILE A 175 -9.41 11.69 0.58
CA ILE A 175 -8.38 10.91 -0.09
C ILE A 175 -8.99 9.78 -0.93
N SER A 176 -9.95 9.04 -0.37
CA SER A 176 -10.64 7.95 -1.07
C SER A 176 -11.30 8.46 -2.37
N VAL A 177 -12.05 9.54 -2.29
CA VAL A 177 -12.72 10.13 -3.47
C VAL A 177 -11.69 10.62 -4.50
N ALA A 178 -10.64 11.32 -4.06
CA ALA A 178 -9.59 11.78 -4.96
C ALA A 178 -8.87 10.61 -5.65
N MET A 179 -8.48 9.57 -4.90
CA MET A 179 -7.79 8.39 -5.46
C MET A 179 -8.73 7.53 -6.32
N MET A 180 -10.04 7.51 -6.03
CA MET A 180 -11.04 6.88 -6.88
C MET A 180 -11.15 7.60 -8.24
N ALA A 181 -11.19 8.93 -8.24
CA ALA A 181 -11.19 9.72 -9.47
C ALA A 181 -9.91 9.50 -10.30
N VAL A 182 -8.75 9.50 -9.64
CA VAL A 182 -7.47 9.17 -10.28
C VAL A 182 -7.50 7.75 -10.88
N THR A 183 -8.00 6.77 -10.12
CA THR A 183 -8.18 5.38 -10.58
C THR A 183 -9.04 5.32 -11.85
N ALA A 184 -10.19 6.00 -11.86
CA ALA A 184 -11.09 6.03 -13.00
C ALA A 184 -10.45 6.69 -14.23
N CYS A 185 -9.69 7.78 -14.04
CA CYS A 185 -8.99 8.49 -15.13
C CYS A 185 -7.90 7.64 -15.79
N PHE A 186 -7.15 6.84 -15.02
CA PHE A 186 -5.99 6.10 -15.53
C PHE A 186 -6.28 4.63 -15.84
N TYR A 187 -7.41 4.08 -15.39
CA TYR A 187 -7.80 2.71 -15.70
C TYR A 187 -7.84 2.40 -17.21
N PRO A 188 -8.36 3.27 -18.10
CA PRO A 188 -8.37 2.99 -19.55
C PRO A 188 -6.97 2.82 -20.14
N MET A 189 -5.94 3.37 -19.50
CA MET A 189 -4.55 3.29 -19.92
C MET A 189 -3.82 2.05 -19.35
N SER A 190 -4.45 1.19 -18.58
CA SER A 190 -3.83 -0.04 -18.08
C SER A 190 -3.76 -1.10 -19.18
N ILE A 191 -2.71 -1.94 -19.15
CA ILE A 191 -2.50 -2.94 -20.18
C ILE A 191 -3.58 -4.03 -20.13
N LEU A 192 -4.15 -4.38 -21.28
CA LEU A 192 -5.02 -5.54 -21.41
C LEU A 192 -4.14 -6.79 -21.47
N THR A 193 -4.36 -7.70 -20.54
CA THR A 193 -3.66 -8.98 -20.49
C THR A 193 -4.67 -10.10 -20.46
N GLU A 194 -4.32 -11.22 -21.06
CA GLU A 194 -5.07 -12.46 -20.85
C GLU A 194 -4.82 -12.98 -19.43
N PRO A 195 -5.76 -13.76 -18.89
CA PRO A 195 -5.54 -14.45 -17.62
C PRO A 195 -4.24 -15.27 -17.67
N ILE A 196 -3.47 -15.23 -16.58
CA ILE A 196 -2.20 -15.95 -16.49
C ILE A 196 -2.52 -17.43 -16.15
N PRO A 197 -2.43 -18.38 -17.10
CA PRO A 197 -2.65 -19.79 -16.79
C PRO A 197 -1.55 -20.24 -15.83
N GLN A 198 -1.92 -20.62 -14.61
CA GLN A 198 -0.97 -21.28 -13.74
C GLN A 198 -0.96 -22.77 -14.03
N GLU A 199 0.22 -23.34 -14.22
CA GLU A 199 0.40 -24.78 -14.06
C GLU A 199 -0.15 -25.20 -12.70
N LYS A 200 -0.78 -26.40 -12.64
CA LYS A 200 -1.33 -26.98 -11.39
C LYS A 200 -0.19 -27.19 -10.37
N LYS A 201 0.27 -26.13 -9.71
CA LYS A 201 1.21 -26.26 -8.60
C LYS A 201 0.48 -26.82 -7.38
N LYS A 202 1.15 -27.70 -6.65
CA LYS A 202 0.63 -28.20 -5.37
C LYS A 202 0.33 -27.01 -4.46
N PHE A 203 -0.85 -27.01 -3.85
CA PHE A 203 -1.35 -25.93 -3.01
C PHE A 203 -0.42 -25.61 -1.82
N LEU A 204 0.36 -26.58 -1.39
CA LEU A 204 1.38 -26.46 -0.36
C LEU A 204 2.68 -27.14 -0.88
N SER A 205 3.65 -26.35 -1.25
CA SER A 205 5.05 -26.79 -1.34
C SER A 205 5.83 -26.16 -0.18
N LEU A 206 6.41 -27.00 0.67
CA LEU A 206 7.27 -26.51 1.74
C LEU A 206 8.53 -25.88 1.11
N PRO A 207 8.93 -24.68 1.56
CA PRO A 207 10.14 -24.02 1.09
C PRO A 207 11.38 -24.82 1.50
N ASP A 208 12.43 -24.79 0.69
CA ASP A 208 13.71 -25.38 1.05
C ASP A 208 14.40 -24.59 2.18
N LYS A 209 15.45 -25.19 2.78
CA LYS A 209 16.18 -24.58 3.91
C LYS A 209 16.77 -23.21 3.58
N ASN A 210 17.16 -22.95 2.32
CA ASN A 210 17.74 -21.69 1.91
C ASN A 210 16.64 -20.64 1.74
N MET A 211 15.50 -21.02 1.16
CA MET A 211 14.31 -20.15 1.07
C MET A 211 13.81 -19.73 2.47
N ILE A 212 13.85 -20.62 3.49
CA ILE A 212 13.48 -20.29 4.86
C ILE A 212 14.37 -19.19 5.43
N LYS A 213 15.70 -19.23 5.19
CA LYS A 213 16.62 -18.17 5.65
C LYS A 213 16.26 -16.81 5.06
N PHE A 214 16.05 -16.74 3.75
CA PHE A 214 15.66 -15.50 3.09
C PHE A 214 14.26 -15.03 3.55
N ALA A 215 13.31 -15.95 3.71
CA ALA A 215 12.00 -15.65 4.24
C ALA A 215 12.06 -15.05 5.65
N LEU A 216 12.95 -15.56 6.52
CA LEU A 216 13.14 -15.03 7.87
C LEU A 216 13.72 -13.60 7.85
N ILE A 217 14.72 -13.33 6.99
CA ILE A 217 15.27 -11.99 6.83
C ILE A 217 14.20 -11.02 6.35
N CYS A 218 13.43 -11.40 5.33
CA CYS A 218 12.31 -10.60 4.83
C CYS A 218 11.23 -10.38 5.90
N PHE A 219 10.91 -11.44 6.68
CA PHE A 219 9.94 -11.35 7.77
C PHE A 219 10.36 -10.32 8.82
N VAL A 220 11.62 -10.39 9.31
CA VAL A 220 12.13 -9.44 10.31
C VAL A 220 12.10 -8.02 9.75
N SER A 221 12.57 -7.79 8.53
CA SER A 221 12.56 -6.48 7.89
C SER A 221 11.14 -5.92 7.77
N MET A 222 10.20 -6.75 7.28
CA MET A 222 8.80 -6.33 7.13
C MET A 222 8.11 -6.13 8.48
N ALA A 223 8.41 -6.94 9.49
CA ALA A 223 7.89 -6.78 10.84
C ALA A 223 8.34 -5.44 11.46
N CYS A 224 9.63 -5.11 11.35
CA CYS A 224 10.15 -3.82 11.82
C CYS A 224 9.48 -2.64 11.08
N GLU A 225 9.40 -2.71 9.74
CA GLU A 225 8.77 -1.65 8.93
C GLU A 225 7.29 -1.47 9.32
N ASN A 226 6.51 -2.55 9.40
CA ASN A 226 5.09 -2.44 9.77
C ASN A 226 4.89 -2.01 11.23
N THR A 227 5.75 -2.40 12.16
CA THR A 227 5.71 -1.89 13.54
C THR A 227 5.84 -0.37 13.56
N MET A 228 6.72 0.20 12.74
CA MET A 228 6.84 1.66 12.65
C MET A 228 5.59 2.31 12.04
N TYR A 229 4.95 1.68 11.04
CA TYR A 229 3.69 2.18 10.48
C TYR A 229 2.57 2.22 11.52
N ASP A 230 2.43 1.16 12.30
CA ASP A 230 1.26 0.98 13.17
C ASP A 230 1.45 1.60 14.57
N TRP A 231 2.69 1.59 15.07
CA TRP A 231 2.95 1.88 16.48
C TRP A 231 3.80 3.13 16.73
N SER A 232 4.50 3.69 15.74
CA SER A 232 5.34 4.86 15.99
C SER A 232 4.53 6.06 16.52
N GLY A 233 3.38 6.33 15.92
CA GLY A 233 2.50 7.41 16.37
C GLY A 233 2.00 7.17 17.80
N ILE A 234 1.56 5.95 18.12
CA ILE A 234 1.07 5.57 19.45
C ILE A 234 2.19 5.70 20.51
N TYR A 235 3.40 5.27 20.18
CA TYR A 235 4.57 5.42 21.07
C TYR A 235 4.86 6.89 21.38
N PHE A 236 4.88 7.76 20.38
CA PHE A 236 5.08 9.19 20.58
C PHE A 236 3.97 9.82 21.42
N GLN A 237 2.71 9.44 21.19
CA GLN A 237 1.56 9.96 21.91
C GLN A 237 1.53 9.51 23.37
N ASN A 238 1.68 8.21 23.64
CA ASN A 238 1.39 7.62 24.95
C ASN A 238 2.62 7.49 25.85
N ILE A 239 3.82 7.28 25.28
CA ILE A 239 5.05 7.10 26.08
C ILE A 239 5.83 8.41 26.18
N LEU A 240 5.94 9.16 25.08
CA LEU A 240 6.65 10.43 25.06
C LEU A 240 5.75 11.64 25.35
N HIS A 241 4.45 11.42 25.51
CA HIS A 241 3.43 12.46 25.72
C HIS A 241 3.52 13.61 24.71
N ALA A 242 3.88 13.26 23.47
CA ALA A 242 4.07 14.22 22.39
C ALA A 242 2.72 14.81 21.95
N SER A 243 2.74 16.07 21.50
CA SER A 243 1.56 16.68 20.89
C SER A 243 1.14 15.92 19.62
N PRO A 244 -0.15 15.98 19.18
CA PRO A 244 -0.62 15.33 17.96
C PRO A 244 0.22 15.68 16.72
N LYS A 245 0.70 16.92 16.65
CA LYS A 245 1.62 17.39 15.61
C LYS A 245 2.95 16.62 15.62
N MET A 246 3.58 16.47 16.77
CA MET A 246 4.85 15.73 16.91
C MET A 246 4.67 14.23 16.65
N THR A 247 3.57 13.66 17.09
CA THR A 247 3.18 12.26 16.85
C THR A 247 3.15 11.95 15.35
N THR A 248 2.48 12.79 14.57
CA THR A 248 2.40 12.59 13.10
C THR A 248 3.72 12.95 12.41
N ALA A 249 4.47 13.93 12.92
CA ALA A 249 5.80 14.28 12.40
C ALA A 249 6.76 13.08 12.48
N ALA A 250 6.72 12.29 13.57
CA ALA A 250 7.53 11.08 13.72
C ALA A 250 7.31 10.11 12.56
N PHE A 251 6.05 9.88 12.17
CA PHE A 251 5.71 9.04 11.02
C PHE A 251 6.23 9.62 9.69
N VAL A 252 6.15 10.94 9.49
CA VAL A 252 6.73 11.61 8.30
C VAL A 252 8.25 11.41 8.24
N PHE A 253 8.96 11.55 9.36
CA PHE A 253 10.41 11.29 9.42
C PHE A 253 10.76 9.83 9.07
N PHE A 254 10.00 8.88 9.61
CA PHE A 254 10.16 7.47 9.27
C PHE A 254 9.97 7.24 7.76
N MET A 255 8.89 7.76 7.17
CA MET A 255 8.63 7.65 5.74
C MET A 255 9.70 8.31 4.88
N THR A 256 10.27 9.41 5.35
CA THR A 256 11.41 10.07 4.69
C THR A 256 12.61 9.13 4.66
N ALA A 257 12.97 8.54 5.80
CA ALA A 257 14.10 7.61 5.90
C ALA A 257 13.91 6.38 5.01
N VAL A 258 12.72 5.76 5.01
CA VAL A 258 12.38 4.63 4.13
C VAL A 258 12.51 5.00 2.66
N THR A 259 11.97 6.16 2.28
CA THR A 259 12.02 6.64 0.90
C THR A 259 13.46 6.87 0.45
N LEU A 260 14.25 7.59 1.24
CA LEU A 260 15.67 7.84 0.96
C LEU A 260 16.46 6.54 0.91
N GLY A 261 16.23 5.61 1.85
CA GLY A 261 16.87 4.29 1.87
C GLY A 261 16.62 3.50 0.60
N ARG A 262 15.40 3.52 0.07
CA ARG A 262 15.06 2.83 -1.19
C ARG A 262 15.70 3.49 -2.42
N PHE A 263 15.81 4.81 -2.48
CA PHE A 263 16.49 5.49 -3.57
C PHE A 263 18.02 5.33 -3.53
N LEU A 264 18.60 5.32 -2.34
CA LEU A 264 20.06 5.20 -2.14
C LEU A 264 20.53 3.74 -2.13
N GLY A 265 19.65 2.81 -1.78
CA GLY A 265 19.96 1.39 -1.62
C GLY A 265 20.59 0.76 -2.85
N ASP A 266 20.01 0.96 -4.03
CA ASP A 266 20.54 0.44 -5.28
C ASP A 266 21.97 0.98 -5.57
N THR A 267 22.19 2.26 -5.31
CA THR A 267 23.50 2.90 -5.47
C THR A 267 24.51 2.36 -4.46
N ALA A 268 24.08 2.15 -3.23
CA ALA A 268 24.90 1.60 -2.16
C ALA A 268 25.30 0.13 -2.48
N VAL A 269 24.33 -0.69 -2.93
CA VAL A 269 24.59 -2.07 -3.36
C VAL A 269 25.57 -2.13 -4.53
N MET A 270 25.42 -1.25 -5.53
CA MET A 270 26.37 -1.19 -6.66
C MET A 270 27.77 -0.77 -6.23
N LYS A 271 27.90 0.12 -5.23
CA LYS A 271 29.20 0.65 -4.78
C LYS A 271 29.90 -0.27 -3.78
N PHE A 272 29.18 -0.90 -2.87
CA PHE A 272 29.73 -1.64 -1.73
C PHE A 272 29.52 -3.17 -1.82
N GLY A 273 28.64 -3.61 -2.71
CA GLY A 273 28.25 -5.02 -2.88
C GLY A 273 27.27 -5.52 -1.84
N VAL A 274 26.45 -6.50 -2.23
CA VAL A 274 25.36 -7.08 -1.40
C VAL A 274 25.83 -7.62 -0.04
N LYS A 275 27.09 -8.09 0.06
CA LYS A 275 27.60 -8.69 1.31
C LYS A 275 27.98 -7.67 2.38
N LYS A 276 28.15 -6.38 2.03
CA LYS A 276 28.57 -5.32 2.96
C LYS A 276 27.42 -4.41 3.40
N ILE A 277 26.28 -4.52 2.76
CA ILE A 277 25.06 -3.81 3.06
C ILE A 277 24.03 -4.76 3.65
#